data_c3e6468c7bcbeb23ed030e57f8495d77
#
_entry.id   c3e6468c7bcbeb23ed030e57f8495d77
#
_cell.length_a   1.000
_cell.length_b   1.000
_cell.length_c   1.000
_cell.angle_alpha   90.00
_cell.angle_beta   90.00
_cell.angle_gamma   90.00
#
_symmetry.space_group_name_H-M   'P 1'
#
loop_
_entity.id
_entity.type
_entity.pdbx_description
1 polymer ?
#
loop_
_entity_poly.entity_id
_entity_poly.type
_entity_poly.pdbx_seq_one_letter_code
_entity_poly.pdbx_strand_id
1 'polypeptide(L)'
;AAVRAAFAHTWAGYVAHAWGSDELAPVSREGYASLCGQGVTILDSLDTLALLGFPGELGRAREWVAGQDWKSGRPRVGRGRGGSHSSTTPADTAGCVASTFETTIRCLGGLVSAWDLTGDALFLEAASGLAGRLAPAFDTPSGLPAPSVLLVPPLAAGGGGGADEEEVEGDVDDDNAVGPDSPSPHGPPRTTYLAEAGSVQLEWVRLAAAVGRLDWAAMAERAVATILDATPGGDAASPGLFPTTLSLATGAGVFPAEAHTVAGRTDSFYECLLKAWLLRRKGGAP
;
A
#
# COMPACT_ATOMS: atom_id res chain seq x y z
N ALA A 1 3.22 30.56 -1.07
CA ALA A 1 1.89 31.03 -1.52
C ALA A 1 1.39 30.17 -2.70
N ALA A 2 2.13 30.04 -3.82
CA ALA A 2 1.68 29.35 -5.03
C ALA A 2 1.38 27.86 -4.80
N VAL A 3 2.28 27.11 -4.15
CA VAL A 3 2.09 25.67 -3.84
C VAL A 3 0.83 25.45 -2.99
N ARG A 4 0.64 26.29 -1.95
CA ARG A 4 -0.56 26.22 -1.11
C ARG A 4 -1.85 26.48 -1.88
N ALA A 5 -1.83 27.43 -2.83
CA ALA A 5 -2.99 27.73 -3.67
C ALA A 5 -3.30 26.58 -4.65
N ALA A 6 -2.27 25.98 -5.26
CA ALA A 6 -2.43 24.84 -6.15
C ALA A 6 -3.00 23.62 -5.40
N PHE A 7 -2.47 23.31 -4.20
CA PHE A 7 -3.01 22.25 -3.37
C PHE A 7 -4.47 22.52 -2.99
N ALA A 8 -4.81 23.73 -2.55
CA ALA A 8 -6.18 24.08 -2.20
C ALA A 8 -7.16 23.89 -3.38
N HIS A 9 -6.74 24.21 -4.60
CA HIS A 9 -7.54 24.00 -5.80
C HIS A 9 -7.80 22.52 -6.06
N THR A 10 -6.74 21.69 -6.03
CA THR A 10 -6.85 20.25 -6.26
C THR A 10 -7.69 19.58 -5.17
N TRP A 11 -7.42 19.92 -3.91
CA TRP A 11 -8.16 19.40 -2.76
C TRP A 11 -9.64 19.73 -2.81
N ALA A 12 -9.99 20.98 -3.18
CA ALA A 12 -11.38 21.37 -3.33
C ALA A 12 -12.13 20.56 -4.39
N GLY A 13 -11.46 20.22 -5.49
CA GLY A 13 -12.01 19.33 -6.52
C GLY A 13 -12.31 17.93 -5.98
N TYR A 14 -11.38 17.34 -5.26
CA TYR A 14 -11.57 16.02 -4.63
C TYR A 14 -12.71 16.06 -3.58
N VAL A 15 -12.72 17.06 -2.71
CA VAL A 15 -13.76 17.24 -1.69
C VAL A 15 -15.16 17.37 -2.30
N ALA A 16 -15.27 18.06 -3.43
CA ALA A 16 -16.55 18.30 -4.08
C ALA A 16 -17.10 17.07 -4.84
N HIS A 17 -16.22 16.22 -5.37
CA HIS A 17 -16.64 15.20 -6.33
C HIS A 17 -16.28 13.75 -5.96
N ALA A 18 -15.31 13.53 -5.06
CA ALA A 18 -14.78 12.21 -4.78
C ALA A 18 -14.53 11.94 -3.30
N TRP A 19 -15.10 12.73 -2.39
CA TRP A 19 -14.84 12.59 -0.95
C TRP A 19 -15.09 11.18 -0.43
N GLY A 20 -14.04 10.55 0.10
CA GLY A 20 -14.05 9.18 0.62
C GLY A 20 -13.74 8.10 -0.41
N SER A 21 -13.69 8.43 -1.69
CA SER A 21 -13.14 7.54 -2.72
C SER A 21 -11.61 7.55 -2.68
N ASP A 22 -10.97 6.56 -3.30
CA ASP A 22 -9.52 6.53 -3.36
C ASP A 22 -9.00 7.69 -4.20
N GLU A 23 -9.57 7.92 -5.37
CA GLU A 23 -9.12 8.97 -6.29
C GLU A 23 -10.28 9.68 -6.98
N LEU A 24 -9.97 10.87 -7.52
CA LEU A 24 -10.86 11.64 -8.39
C LEU A 24 -10.42 11.47 -9.85
N ALA A 25 -11.33 11.05 -10.71
CA ALA A 25 -11.18 11.18 -12.15
C ALA A 25 -11.50 12.62 -12.56
N PRO A 26 -10.51 13.48 -12.87
CA PRO A 26 -10.72 14.93 -12.94
C PRO A 26 -11.56 15.37 -14.14
N VAL A 27 -11.62 14.57 -15.20
CA VAL A 27 -12.38 14.89 -16.42
C VAL A 27 -13.86 14.57 -16.23
N SER A 28 -14.18 13.34 -15.77
CA SER A 28 -15.57 12.93 -15.50
C SER A 28 -16.12 13.49 -14.20
N ARG A 29 -15.24 13.93 -13.27
CA ARG A 29 -15.57 14.35 -11.90
C ARG A 29 -16.24 13.28 -11.08
N GLU A 30 -15.76 12.05 -11.21
CA GLU A 30 -16.24 10.88 -10.48
C GLU A 30 -15.14 10.33 -9.59
N GLY A 31 -15.53 9.87 -8.38
CA GLY A 31 -14.64 9.14 -7.51
C GLY A 31 -14.56 7.67 -7.90
N TYR A 32 -13.38 7.06 -7.78
CA TYR A 32 -13.20 5.63 -8.02
C TYR A 32 -12.31 4.98 -6.97
N ALA A 33 -12.38 3.63 -6.88
CA ALA A 33 -11.66 2.84 -5.90
C ALA A 33 -10.46 2.16 -6.58
N SER A 34 -9.27 2.73 -6.46
CA SER A 34 -8.01 2.16 -6.99
C SER A 34 -7.31 1.23 -5.98
N LEU A 35 -7.55 1.44 -4.68
CA LEU A 35 -6.98 0.68 -3.57
C LEU A 35 -8.07 0.22 -2.58
N CYS A 36 -9.07 -0.49 -3.09
CA CYS A 36 -10.14 -1.09 -2.28
C CYS A 36 -11.02 -0.08 -1.51
N GLY A 37 -11.11 1.16 -1.97
CA GLY A 37 -11.93 2.19 -1.31
C GLY A 37 -11.41 2.61 0.06
N GLN A 38 -10.08 2.61 0.25
CA GLN A 38 -9.44 3.01 1.49
C GLN A 38 -9.39 4.53 1.70
N GLY A 39 -9.88 5.31 0.73
CA GLY A 39 -9.83 6.78 0.76
C GLY A 39 -8.40 7.31 0.60
N VAL A 40 -7.65 6.74 -0.32
CA VAL A 40 -6.20 6.99 -0.52
C VAL A 40 -5.88 8.48 -0.57
N THR A 41 -6.64 9.27 -1.33
CA THR A 41 -6.39 10.72 -1.42
C THR A 41 -6.49 11.42 -0.07
N ILE A 42 -7.40 10.99 0.82
CA ILE A 42 -7.49 11.53 2.17
C ILE A 42 -6.25 11.18 2.96
N LEU A 43 -5.88 9.89 2.98
CA LEU A 43 -4.77 9.38 3.78
C LEU A 43 -3.43 9.95 3.34
N ASP A 44 -3.17 9.95 2.04
CA ASP A 44 -1.94 10.47 1.40
C ASP A 44 -1.80 12.01 1.51
N SER A 45 -2.89 12.72 1.84
CA SER A 45 -2.88 14.18 2.01
C SER A 45 -2.79 14.64 3.46
N LEU A 46 -2.87 13.76 4.46
CA LEU A 46 -2.94 14.15 5.88
C LEU A 46 -1.75 15.01 6.32
N ASP A 47 -0.54 14.60 5.98
CA ASP A 47 0.68 15.33 6.30
C ASP A 47 0.78 16.65 5.52
N THR A 48 0.40 16.64 4.25
CA THR A 48 0.35 17.84 3.41
C THR A 48 -0.64 18.88 3.95
N LEU A 49 -1.82 18.44 4.41
CA LEU A 49 -2.79 19.31 5.08
C LEU A 49 -2.24 19.94 6.36
N ALA A 50 -1.52 19.14 7.16
CA ALA A 50 -0.86 19.63 8.38
C ALA A 50 0.25 20.62 8.06
N LEU A 51 1.17 20.28 7.15
CA LEU A 51 2.34 21.07 6.80
C LEU A 51 1.99 22.38 6.09
N LEU A 52 0.97 22.36 5.22
CA LEU A 52 0.51 23.55 4.50
C LEU A 52 -0.46 24.43 5.32
N GLY A 53 -0.83 24.01 6.53
CA GLY A 53 -1.65 24.78 7.44
C GLY A 53 -3.13 24.87 7.01
N PHE A 54 -3.77 23.71 6.75
CA PHE A 54 -5.19 23.56 6.49
C PHE A 54 -5.91 22.86 7.66
N PRO A 55 -5.98 23.46 8.87
CA PRO A 55 -6.48 22.76 10.06
C PRO A 55 -7.96 22.34 9.95
N GLY A 56 -8.79 23.08 9.24
CA GLY A 56 -10.19 22.72 9.01
C GLY A 56 -10.34 21.47 8.16
N GLU A 57 -9.56 21.38 7.06
CA GLU A 57 -9.58 20.23 6.17
C GLU A 57 -8.92 19.01 6.83
N LEU A 58 -7.86 19.20 7.60
CA LEU A 58 -7.25 18.14 8.41
C LEU A 58 -8.23 17.61 9.45
N GLY A 59 -9.00 18.47 10.12
CA GLY A 59 -10.06 18.07 11.05
C GLY A 59 -11.14 17.23 10.37
N ARG A 60 -11.56 17.63 9.17
CA ARG A 60 -12.53 16.89 8.35
C ARG A 60 -11.98 15.52 7.92
N ALA A 61 -10.72 15.45 7.49
CA ALA A 61 -10.04 14.21 7.15
C ALA A 61 -9.89 13.28 8.38
N ARG A 62 -9.57 13.85 9.54
CA ARG A 62 -9.53 13.14 10.82
C ARG A 62 -10.87 12.52 11.20
N GLU A 63 -11.96 13.25 11.05
CA GLU A 63 -13.32 12.72 11.29
C GLU A 63 -13.64 11.56 10.35
N TRP A 64 -13.25 11.67 9.09
CA TRP A 64 -13.42 10.58 8.13
C TRP A 64 -12.62 9.34 8.57
N VAL A 65 -11.34 9.49 8.98
CA VAL A 65 -10.50 8.39 9.49
C VAL A 65 -11.13 7.75 10.72
N ALA A 66 -11.68 8.55 11.65
CA ALA A 66 -12.37 8.05 12.85
C ALA A 66 -13.64 7.22 12.54
N GLY A 67 -14.26 7.50 11.40
CA GLY A 67 -15.44 6.79 10.93
C GLY A 67 -15.16 5.42 10.29
N GLN A 68 -13.89 5.05 10.02
CA GLN A 68 -13.55 3.82 9.34
C GLN A 68 -13.32 2.65 10.31
N ASP A 69 -13.52 1.42 9.84
CA ASP A 69 -13.14 0.21 10.55
C ASP A 69 -11.81 -0.35 10.04
N TRP A 70 -10.73 0.14 10.61
CA TRP A 70 -9.37 -0.22 10.20
C TRP A 70 -9.00 -1.68 10.49
N LYS A 71 -9.72 -2.36 11.37
CA LYS A 71 -9.47 -3.76 11.72
C LYS A 71 -10.11 -4.72 10.74
N SER A 72 -11.37 -4.47 10.35
CA SER A 72 -12.08 -5.34 9.40
C SER A 72 -11.77 -5.02 7.94
N GLY A 73 -11.22 -3.84 7.66
CA GLY A 73 -10.96 -3.35 6.31
C GLY A 73 -12.19 -2.87 5.57
N ARG A 74 -13.34 -2.89 6.21
CA ARG A 74 -14.59 -2.44 5.61
C ARG A 74 -14.81 -0.97 5.91
N PRO A 75 -15.00 -0.12 4.88
CA PRO A 75 -15.40 1.26 5.14
C PRO A 75 -16.71 1.25 5.93
N ARG A 76 -16.73 1.92 7.07
CA ARG A 76 -17.98 2.26 7.74
C ARG A 76 -18.61 3.39 6.96
N VAL A 77 -19.32 3.07 5.91
CA VAL A 77 -20.02 4.06 5.09
C VAL A 77 -21.07 4.76 5.95
N GLY A 78 -20.72 5.92 6.47
CA GLY A 78 -21.69 6.95 6.72
C GLY A 78 -22.18 7.41 5.33
N ARG A 79 -23.37 6.98 4.93
CA ARG A 79 -24.03 7.44 3.71
C ARG A 79 -24.09 8.96 3.76
N GLY A 80 -23.13 9.64 3.13
CA GLY A 80 -23.22 11.07 2.84
C GLY A 80 -24.52 11.29 2.07
N ARG A 81 -25.38 12.14 2.58
CA ARG A 81 -26.55 12.64 1.86
C ARG A 81 -26.07 13.34 0.59
N GLY A 82 -26.18 12.70 -0.57
CA GLY A 82 -26.01 13.41 -1.83
C GLY A 82 -25.30 12.69 -2.97
N GLY A 83 -25.03 11.40 -2.90
CA GLY A 83 -24.53 10.63 -4.05
C GLY A 83 -25.36 9.39 -4.27
N SER A 84 -26.18 9.39 -5.31
CA SER A 84 -26.94 8.23 -5.79
C SER A 84 -26.00 7.22 -6.48
N HIS A 85 -25.17 6.52 -5.72
CA HIS A 85 -24.63 5.25 -6.13
C HIS A 85 -24.69 4.28 -4.95
N SER A 86 -25.89 3.76 -4.71
CA SER A 86 -26.12 2.48 -4.06
C SER A 86 -25.72 1.41 -5.08
N SER A 87 -24.43 1.19 -5.32
CA SER A 87 -23.98 -0.08 -5.83
C SER A 87 -23.34 -0.82 -4.67
N THR A 88 -24.10 -1.68 -4.02
CA THR A 88 -23.57 -2.93 -3.50
C THR A 88 -23.00 -3.65 -4.73
N THR A 89 -21.75 -3.33 -5.07
CA THR A 89 -21.08 -4.02 -6.16
C THR A 89 -20.80 -5.46 -5.72
N PRO A 90 -20.72 -6.43 -6.64
CA PRO A 90 -20.25 -7.79 -6.32
C PRO A 90 -18.90 -7.79 -5.57
N ALA A 91 -18.09 -6.74 -5.68
CA ALA A 91 -16.87 -6.52 -4.91
C ALA A 91 -17.10 -6.45 -3.39
N ASP A 92 -18.27 -6.01 -2.92
CA ASP A 92 -18.58 -5.95 -1.47
C ASP A 92 -18.69 -7.35 -0.84
N THR A 93 -18.94 -8.38 -1.65
CA THR A 93 -19.08 -9.77 -1.18
C THR A 93 -17.84 -10.62 -1.47
N ALA A 94 -17.09 -10.33 -2.53
CA ALA A 94 -15.97 -11.14 -3.00
C ALA A 94 -14.63 -10.85 -2.30
N GLY A 95 -14.57 -9.80 -1.48
CA GLY A 95 -13.30 -9.30 -0.94
C GLY A 95 -12.57 -8.39 -1.93
N CYS A 96 -11.48 -7.77 -1.49
CA CYS A 96 -10.68 -6.90 -2.34
C CYS A 96 -9.19 -7.09 -2.11
N VAL A 97 -8.46 -7.28 -3.21
CA VAL A 97 -7.00 -7.39 -3.25
C VAL A 97 -6.41 -6.03 -3.64
N ALA A 98 -5.43 -5.55 -2.88
CA ALA A 98 -4.75 -4.28 -3.14
C ALA A 98 -3.25 -4.47 -3.26
N SER A 99 -2.57 -3.51 -3.91
CA SER A 99 -1.11 -3.44 -3.94
C SER A 99 -0.56 -3.27 -2.52
N THR A 100 0.33 -4.17 -2.10
CA THR A 100 1.01 -4.09 -0.81
C THR A 100 1.87 -2.82 -0.73
N PHE A 101 2.60 -2.54 -1.79
CA PHE A 101 3.48 -1.37 -1.87
C PHE A 101 2.69 -0.06 -1.79
N GLU A 102 1.71 0.14 -2.68
CA GLU A 102 0.93 1.38 -2.75
C GLU A 102 0.14 1.63 -1.45
N THR A 103 -0.45 0.58 -0.88
CA THR A 103 -1.15 0.73 0.40
C THR A 103 -0.20 1.08 1.54
N THR A 104 1.03 0.54 1.52
CA THR A 104 2.03 0.87 2.54
C THR A 104 2.49 2.31 2.43
N ILE A 105 2.98 2.73 1.26
CA ILE A 105 3.59 4.07 1.14
C ILE A 105 2.58 5.20 1.24
N ARG A 106 1.36 5.02 0.73
CA ARG A 106 0.31 6.04 0.72
C ARG A 106 -0.55 6.01 1.98
N CYS A 107 -1.19 4.87 2.24
CA CYS A 107 -2.16 4.80 3.33
C CYS A 107 -1.48 4.67 4.70
N LEU A 108 -0.57 3.69 4.85
CA LEU A 108 0.14 3.50 6.11
C LEU A 108 1.10 4.67 6.38
N GLY A 109 1.84 5.10 5.36
CA GLY A 109 2.75 6.24 5.43
C GLY A 109 2.05 7.53 5.81
N GLY A 110 0.91 7.85 5.19
CA GLY A 110 0.12 9.04 5.50
C GLY A 110 -0.41 9.04 6.94
N LEU A 111 -0.90 7.89 7.44
CA LEU A 111 -1.36 7.76 8.82
C LEU A 111 -0.22 7.92 9.84
N VAL A 112 0.93 7.28 9.59
CA VAL A 112 2.11 7.38 10.48
C VAL A 112 2.66 8.80 10.47
N SER A 113 2.76 9.44 9.30
CA SER A 113 3.20 10.82 9.15
C SER A 113 2.26 11.81 9.85
N ALA A 114 0.95 11.61 9.71
CA ALA A 114 -0.04 12.43 10.41
C ALA A 114 0.09 12.33 11.93
N TRP A 115 0.29 11.11 12.45
CA TRP A 115 0.56 10.93 13.88
C TRP A 115 1.85 11.63 14.31
N ASP A 116 2.94 11.48 13.58
CA ASP A 116 4.22 12.12 13.88
C ASP A 116 4.11 13.67 13.93
N LEU A 117 3.31 14.25 13.05
CA LEU A 117 3.14 15.70 12.97
C LEU A 117 2.15 16.27 13.99
N THR A 118 1.14 15.49 14.38
CA THR A 118 0.03 15.97 15.21
C THR A 118 0.02 15.43 16.64
N GLY A 119 0.64 14.27 16.88
CA GLY A 119 0.54 13.53 18.13
C GLY A 119 -0.82 12.87 18.37
N ASP A 120 -1.74 12.89 17.38
CA ASP A 120 -3.09 12.35 17.53
C ASP A 120 -3.09 10.83 17.46
N ALA A 121 -3.39 10.17 18.57
CA ALA A 121 -3.42 8.72 18.72
C ALA A 121 -4.38 8.02 17.74
N LEU A 122 -5.41 8.71 17.25
CA LEU A 122 -6.34 8.17 16.25
C LEU A 122 -5.62 7.66 15.00
N PHE A 123 -4.66 8.45 14.50
CA PHE A 123 -3.90 8.07 13.30
C PHE A 123 -3.02 6.84 13.56
N LEU A 124 -2.42 6.74 14.75
CA LEU A 124 -1.63 5.58 15.15
C LEU A 124 -2.48 4.31 15.29
N GLU A 125 -3.68 4.43 15.86
CA GLU A 125 -4.63 3.31 15.96
C GLU A 125 -5.09 2.85 14.58
N ALA A 126 -5.40 3.78 13.68
CA ALA A 126 -5.76 3.48 12.31
C ALA A 126 -4.61 2.79 11.56
N ALA A 127 -3.38 3.31 11.69
CA ALA A 127 -2.18 2.72 11.11
C ALA A 127 -1.96 1.28 11.61
N SER A 128 -2.13 1.04 12.92
CA SER A 128 -2.00 -0.31 13.49
C SER A 128 -3.03 -1.29 12.95
N GLY A 129 -4.28 -0.84 12.78
CA GLY A 129 -5.34 -1.65 12.19
C GLY A 129 -5.04 -2.02 10.73
N LEU A 130 -4.61 -1.04 9.93
CA LEU A 130 -4.23 -1.25 8.53
C LEU A 130 -3.02 -2.18 8.41
N ALA A 131 -1.98 -1.96 9.22
CA ALA A 131 -0.77 -2.79 9.24
C ALA A 131 -1.09 -4.26 9.55
N GLY A 132 -2.01 -4.53 10.48
CA GLY A 132 -2.46 -5.90 10.78
C GLY A 132 -3.04 -6.63 9.57
N ARG A 133 -3.64 -5.90 8.62
CA ARG A 133 -4.17 -6.46 7.36
C ARG A 133 -3.12 -6.58 6.26
N LEU A 134 -2.09 -5.74 6.29
CA LEU A 134 -0.98 -5.77 5.33
C LEU A 134 0.08 -6.83 5.71
N ALA A 135 0.26 -7.14 6.99
CA ALA A 135 1.30 -8.05 7.47
C ALA A 135 1.30 -9.43 6.79
N PRO A 136 0.15 -10.04 6.43
CA PRO A 136 0.14 -11.31 5.71
C PRO A 136 0.86 -11.29 4.36
N ALA A 137 1.05 -10.12 3.74
CA ALA A 137 1.82 -10.02 2.51
C ALA A 137 3.28 -10.49 2.66
N PHE A 138 3.83 -10.46 3.86
CA PHE A 138 5.21 -10.90 4.15
C PHE A 138 5.31 -12.42 4.46
N ASP A 139 4.20 -13.13 4.48
CA ASP A 139 4.18 -14.59 4.68
C ASP A 139 4.53 -15.31 3.37
N THR A 140 5.76 -15.13 2.96
CA THR A 140 6.36 -15.74 1.77
C THR A 140 7.62 -16.53 2.16
N PRO A 141 8.06 -17.52 1.37
CA PRO A 141 9.25 -18.29 1.71
C PRO A 141 10.51 -17.46 1.90
N SER A 142 10.69 -16.38 1.12
CA SER A 142 11.82 -15.47 1.25
C SER A 142 11.64 -14.40 2.35
N GLY A 143 10.41 -14.16 2.80
CA GLY A 143 10.07 -13.04 3.66
C GLY A 143 9.94 -11.71 2.93
N LEU A 144 10.08 -11.68 1.59
CA LEU A 144 9.77 -10.52 0.77
C LEU A 144 8.25 -10.32 0.70
N PRO A 145 7.74 -9.09 0.73
CA PRO A 145 6.31 -8.86 0.60
C PRO A 145 5.82 -9.27 -0.79
N ALA A 146 4.71 -9.99 -0.83
CA ALA A 146 3.97 -10.23 -2.07
C ALA A 146 3.48 -8.89 -2.64
N PRO A 147 3.44 -8.72 -3.97
CA PRO A 147 3.03 -7.45 -4.61
C PRO A 147 1.60 -7.05 -4.27
N SER A 148 0.75 -8.03 -3.91
CA SER A 148 -0.65 -7.81 -3.57
C SER A 148 -1.07 -8.61 -2.34
N VAL A 149 -2.07 -8.11 -1.62
CA VAL A 149 -2.63 -8.71 -0.41
C VAL A 149 -4.15 -8.59 -0.39
N LEU A 150 -4.82 -9.61 0.15
CA LEU A 150 -6.26 -9.54 0.40
C LEU A 150 -6.53 -8.53 1.52
N LEU A 151 -6.79 -7.29 1.13
CA LEU A 151 -6.93 -6.19 2.07
C LEU A 151 -8.31 -6.15 2.72
N VAL A 152 -9.35 -6.49 1.97
CA VAL A 152 -10.72 -6.61 2.48
C VAL A 152 -11.17 -8.07 2.32
N PRO A 153 -11.42 -8.81 3.40
CA PRO A 153 -11.86 -10.19 3.29
C PRO A 153 -13.28 -10.27 2.72
N PRO A 154 -13.63 -11.36 2.00
CA PRO A 154 -14.98 -11.58 1.52
C PRO A 154 -15.97 -11.65 2.70
N LEU A 155 -17.22 -11.29 2.47
CA LEU A 155 -18.29 -11.56 3.44
C LEU A 155 -18.42 -13.07 3.57
N ALA A 156 -18.37 -13.60 4.80
CA ALA A 156 -18.73 -15.00 5.02
C ALA A 156 -20.14 -15.22 4.45
N ALA A 157 -20.25 -16.16 3.50
CA ALA A 157 -21.57 -16.57 3.00
C ALA A 157 -22.37 -17.04 4.21
N GLY A 158 -23.46 -16.34 4.51
CA GLY A 158 -24.41 -16.77 5.54
C GLY A 158 -24.83 -18.20 5.19
N GLY A 159 -24.61 -19.13 6.11
CA GLY A 159 -24.77 -20.57 5.86
C GLY A 159 -26.09 -20.92 5.21
N GLY A 160 -26.03 -21.46 4.01
CA GLY A 160 -27.19 -21.97 3.26
C GLY A 160 -26.84 -22.23 1.80
N GLY A 161 -26.64 -23.51 1.44
CA GLY A 161 -26.75 -24.03 0.08
C GLY A 161 -25.45 -24.21 -0.68
N GLY A 162 -25.10 -25.46 -0.92
CA GLY A 162 -24.04 -25.84 -1.84
C GLY A 162 -24.30 -25.27 -3.24
N ALA A 163 -23.29 -24.72 -3.83
CA ALA A 163 -23.24 -24.39 -5.25
C ALA A 163 -22.18 -25.29 -5.87
N ASP A 164 -22.61 -26.04 -6.85
CA ASP A 164 -21.79 -26.89 -7.70
C ASP A 164 -20.77 -26.02 -8.43
N GLU A 165 -19.50 -26.44 -8.38
CA GLU A 165 -18.41 -25.83 -9.14
C GLU A 165 -18.59 -26.20 -10.62
N GLU A 166 -19.15 -25.33 -11.44
CA GLU A 166 -19.04 -25.42 -12.89
C GLU A 166 -17.67 -24.87 -13.33
N GLU A 167 -16.79 -25.76 -13.74
CA GLU A 167 -15.57 -25.41 -14.47
C GLU A 167 -15.95 -24.83 -15.85
N VAL A 168 -15.75 -23.53 -16.02
CA VAL A 168 -15.84 -22.89 -17.32
C VAL A 168 -14.44 -22.90 -17.94
N GLU A 169 -14.19 -23.88 -18.81
CA GLU A 169 -13.05 -23.85 -19.75
C GLU A 169 -13.32 -22.77 -20.80
N GLY A 170 -12.65 -21.64 -20.72
CA GLY A 170 -12.63 -20.59 -21.73
C GLY A 170 -11.21 -20.45 -22.27
N ASP A 171 -11.00 -20.84 -23.52
CA ASP A 171 -9.80 -20.52 -24.29
C ASP A 171 -9.65 -19.01 -24.39
N VAL A 172 -8.56 -18.49 -23.84
CA VAL A 172 -8.19 -17.07 -23.94
C VAL A 172 -6.86 -16.99 -24.68
N ASP A 173 -6.92 -16.39 -25.88
CA ASP A 173 -5.76 -16.08 -26.72
C ASP A 173 -4.73 -15.25 -25.95
N ASP A 174 -3.50 -15.78 -25.89
CA ASP A 174 -2.38 -15.35 -25.06
C ASP A 174 -1.48 -14.35 -25.82
N ASP A 175 -1.96 -13.13 -26.07
CA ASP A 175 -1.17 -12.08 -26.74
C ASP A 175 -1.26 -10.70 -26.05
N ASN A 176 -1.49 -10.64 -24.74
CA ASN A 176 -1.38 -9.39 -24.02
C ASN A 176 -0.40 -9.56 -22.85
N ALA A 177 0.77 -8.92 -22.93
CA ALA A 177 1.80 -8.95 -21.91
C ALA A 177 1.22 -8.47 -20.56
N VAL A 178 0.75 -9.43 -19.77
CA VAL A 178 0.27 -9.22 -18.41
C VAL A 178 1.49 -8.88 -17.57
N GLY A 179 1.54 -7.65 -17.08
CA GLY A 179 2.53 -7.25 -16.08
C GLY A 179 2.38 -8.09 -14.82
N PRO A 180 3.42 -8.18 -13.95
CA PRO A 180 3.40 -8.97 -12.72
C PRO A 180 2.33 -8.55 -11.69
N ASP A 181 1.62 -7.46 -11.94
CA ASP A 181 0.56 -6.92 -11.07
C ASP A 181 -0.83 -7.54 -11.27
N SER A 182 -0.99 -8.42 -12.26
CA SER A 182 -2.27 -9.10 -12.47
C SER A 182 -2.34 -10.39 -11.66
N PRO A 183 -3.45 -10.65 -10.93
CA PRO A 183 -3.64 -11.94 -10.29
C PRO A 183 -3.60 -13.03 -11.35
N SER A 184 -2.57 -13.87 -11.27
CA SER A 184 -2.45 -15.01 -12.18
C SER A 184 -3.60 -15.98 -11.95
N PRO A 185 -4.29 -16.45 -12.97
CA PRO A 185 -5.27 -17.53 -12.85
C PRO A 185 -4.63 -18.86 -12.38
N HIS A 186 -3.29 -18.93 -12.28
CA HIS A 186 -2.53 -20.14 -12.00
C HIS A 186 -1.82 -20.17 -10.64
N GLY A 187 -2.23 -19.34 -9.66
CA GLY A 187 -1.69 -19.40 -8.30
C GLY A 187 -1.13 -18.07 -7.77
N PRO A 188 -0.59 -18.06 -6.52
CA PRO A 188 -0.07 -16.85 -5.92
C PRO A 188 1.11 -16.28 -6.72
N PRO A 189 1.34 -14.95 -6.65
CA PRO A 189 2.45 -14.32 -7.34
C PRO A 189 3.78 -14.98 -6.92
N ARG A 190 4.68 -15.18 -7.89
CA ARG A 190 5.98 -15.83 -7.66
C ARG A 190 7.14 -14.84 -7.62
N THR A 191 6.89 -13.60 -8.02
CA THR A 191 7.88 -12.53 -8.14
C THR A 191 7.35 -11.23 -7.58
N THR A 192 8.28 -10.32 -7.27
CA THR A 192 8.01 -8.94 -6.87
C THR A 192 9.08 -8.04 -7.46
N TYR A 193 8.84 -6.73 -7.50
CA TYR A 193 9.84 -5.76 -7.92
C TYR A 193 10.72 -5.29 -6.76
N LEU A 194 11.97 -4.94 -7.07
CA LEU A 194 12.94 -4.45 -6.09
C LEU A 194 12.41 -3.23 -5.32
N ALA A 195 11.86 -2.23 -6.01
CA ALA A 195 11.28 -1.06 -5.39
C ALA A 195 10.12 -1.41 -4.45
N GLU A 196 9.22 -2.30 -4.87
CA GLU A 196 8.05 -2.67 -4.06
C GLU A 196 8.44 -3.46 -2.81
N ALA A 197 9.34 -4.43 -2.95
CA ALA A 197 9.78 -5.26 -1.82
C ALA A 197 10.71 -4.54 -0.85
N GLY A 198 11.56 -3.65 -1.38
CA GLY A 198 12.65 -3.04 -0.63
C GLY A 198 12.41 -1.61 -0.17
N SER A 199 11.22 -1.04 -0.33
CA SER A 199 10.93 0.36 0.04
C SER A 199 9.91 0.52 1.17
N VAL A 200 9.32 -0.56 1.64
CA VAL A 200 8.25 -0.53 2.66
C VAL A 200 8.76 -0.40 4.10
N GLN A 201 10.06 -0.56 4.33
CA GLN A 201 10.63 -0.66 5.67
C GLN A 201 10.50 0.62 6.50
N LEU A 202 10.44 1.80 5.89
CA LEU A 202 10.41 3.07 6.62
C LEU A 202 9.14 3.18 7.46
N GLU A 203 7.99 2.94 6.85
CA GLU A 203 6.67 3.01 7.46
C GLU A 203 6.52 1.94 8.54
N TRP A 204 6.91 0.69 8.21
CA TRP A 204 6.81 -0.44 9.13
C TRP A 204 7.69 -0.28 10.38
N VAL A 205 8.96 0.10 10.20
CA VAL A 205 9.89 0.30 11.33
C VAL A 205 9.43 1.47 12.20
N ARG A 206 8.97 2.58 11.58
CA ARG A 206 8.46 3.72 12.34
C ARG A 206 7.20 3.38 13.14
N LEU A 207 6.24 2.70 12.51
CA LEU A 207 5.03 2.24 13.19
C LEU A 207 5.37 1.25 14.32
N ALA A 208 6.19 0.25 14.03
CA ALA A 208 6.60 -0.77 15.00
C ALA A 208 7.21 -0.15 16.27
N ALA A 209 8.07 0.85 16.10
CA ALA A 209 8.67 1.60 17.22
C ALA A 209 7.60 2.36 18.02
N ALA A 210 6.59 2.92 17.35
CA ALA A 210 5.54 3.70 18.01
C ALA A 210 4.59 2.83 18.84
N VAL A 211 4.29 1.62 18.37
CA VAL A 211 3.31 0.71 19.00
C VAL A 211 3.93 -0.44 19.77
N GLY A 212 5.27 -0.54 19.82
CA GLY A 212 5.99 -1.59 20.54
C GLY A 212 5.94 -2.97 19.86
N ARG A 213 5.68 -3.05 18.54
CA ARG A 213 5.58 -4.28 17.75
C ARG A 213 6.92 -4.61 17.06
N LEU A 214 7.88 -5.09 17.85
CA LEU A 214 9.22 -5.44 17.35
C LEU A 214 9.20 -6.51 16.24
N ASP A 215 8.21 -7.38 16.24
CA ASP A 215 7.97 -8.37 15.19
C ASP A 215 7.71 -7.73 13.82
N TRP A 216 7.00 -6.62 13.75
CA TRP A 216 6.78 -5.86 12.52
C TRP A 216 8.06 -5.19 12.00
N ALA A 217 8.87 -4.63 12.90
CA ALA A 217 10.17 -4.09 12.52
C ALA A 217 11.08 -5.19 11.95
N ALA A 218 11.18 -6.32 12.65
CA ALA A 218 11.99 -7.47 12.22
C ALA A 218 11.51 -8.06 10.88
N MET A 219 10.20 -8.06 10.63
CA MET A 219 9.61 -8.49 9.37
C MET A 219 10.07 -7.60 8.20
N ALA A 220 9.94 -6.29 8.34
CA ALA A 220 10.31 -5.33 7.29
C ALA A 220 11.83 -5.28 7.07
N GLU A 221 12.62 -5.36 8.14
CA GLU A 221 14.09 -5.39 8.05
C GLU A 221 14.59 -6.69 7.40
N ARG A 222 13.92 -7.82 7.63
CA ARG A 222 14.23 -9.11 6.98
C ARG A 222 14.05 -9.02 5.48
N ALA A 223 13.03 -8.35 4.96
CA ALA A 223 12.85 -8.18 3.53
C ALA A 223 14.07 -7.52 2.88
N VAL A 224 14.60 -6.45 3.47
CA VAL A 224 15.81 -5.78 3.00
C VAL A 224 17.05 -6.69 3.13
N ALA A 225 17.20 -7.37 4.27
CA ALA A 225 18.31 -8.29 4.49
C ALA A 225 18.30 -9.42 3.44
N THR A 226 17.14 -10.00 3.16
CA THR A 226 16.99 -11.03 2.11
C THR A 226 17.48 -10.54 0.75
N ILE A 227 17.14 -9.30 0.34
CA ILE A 227 17.61 -8.71 -0.93
C ILE A 227 19.14 -8.58 -0.93
N LEU A 228 19.71 -8.04 0.15
CA LEU A 228 21.14 -7.83 0.27
C LEU A 228 21.94 -9.14 0.33
N ASP A 229 21.41 -10.15 1.01
CA ASP A 229 22.06 -11.47 1.16
C ASP A 229 21.98 -12.29 -0.14
N ALA A 230 20.87 -12.17 -0.88
CA ALA A 230 20.70 -12.88 -2.14
C ALA A 230 21.61 -12.36 -3.26
N THR A 231 22.04 -11.10 -3.20
CA THR A 231 22.94 -10.46 -4.17
C THR A 231 23.97 -9.60 -3.42
N PRO A 232 24.96 -10.20 -2.74
CA PRO A 232 25.92 -9.47 -1.93
C PRO A 232 26.72 -8.44 -2.75
N GLY A 233 26.61 -7.15 -2.36
CA GLY A 233 27.28 -6.05 -3.03
C GLY A 233 26.69 -5.66 -4.38
N GLY A 234 25.52 -6.17 -4.74
CA GLY A 234 24.90 -5.99 -6.04
C GLY A 234 25.39 -7.00 -7.07
N ASP A 235 25.00 -6.80 -8.32
CA ASP A 235 25.48 -7.65 -9.43
C ASP A 235 27.00 -7.52 -9.67
N ALA A 236 27.69 -8.63 -9.92
CA ALA A 236 29.15 -8.62 -10.11
C ALA A 236 29.62 -7.78 -11.30
N ALA A 237 28.80 -7.65 -12.35
CA ALA A 237 29.08 -6.80 -13.51
C ALA A 237 28.71 -5.34 -13.29
N SER A 238 27.82 -5.07 -12.29
CA SER A 238 27.30 -3.75 -11.96
C SER A 238 27.26 -3.57 -10.42
N PRO A 239 28.41 -3.43 -9.74
CA PRO A 239 28.47 -3.35 -8.29
C PRO A 239 27.58 -2.25 -7.71
N GLY A 240 26.80 -2.58 -6.71
CA GLY A 240 25.83 -1.67 -6.07
C GLY A 240 24.46 -1.61 -6.74
N LEU A 241 24.28 -2.26 -7.90
CA LEU A 241 22.96 -2.41 -8.53
C LEU A 241 22.39 -3.81 -8.24
N PHE A 242 21.10 -3.86 -8.05
CA PHE A 242 20.34 -5.07 -7.73
C PHE A 242 19.38 -5.44 -8.85
N PRO A 243 18.99 -6.73 -8.96
CA PRO A 243 18.03 -7.18 -9.96
C PRO A 243 16.68 -6.48 -9.81
N THR A 244 16.04 -6.12 -10.92
CA THR A 244 14.74 -5.44 -10.93
C THR A 244 13.62 -6.33 -10.43
N THR A 245 13.63 -7.62 -10.80
CA THR A 245 12.62 -8.61 -10.46
C THR A 245 13.18 -9.67 -9.52
N LEU A 246 12.54 -9.89 -8.39
CA LEU A 246 12.97 -10.77 -7.32
C LEU A 246 12.03 -11.97 -7.17
N SER A 247 12.57 -13.13 -6.84
CA SER A 247 11.81 -14.34 -6.51
C SER A 247 11.25 -14.26 -5.10
N LEU A 248 9.95 -14.46 -4.94
CA LEU A 248 9.32 -14.61 -3.63
C LEU A 248 9.69 -15.92 -2.91
N ALA A 249 10.31 -16.86 -3.62
CA ALA A 249 10.81 -18.09 -3.00
C ALA A 249 12.21 -17.92 -2.38
N THR A 250 13.08 -17.12 -3.02
CA THR A 250 14.51 -17.06 -2.64
C THR A 250 15.02 -15.65 -2.36
N GLY A 251 14.32 -14.62 -2.79
CA GLY A 251 14.80 -13.22 -2.77
C GLY A 251 15.79 -12.87 -3.86
N ALA A 252 16.30 -13.86 -4.61
CA ALA A 252 17.26 -13.64 -5.70
C ALA A 252 16.60 -13.08 -6.96
N GLY A 253 17.40 -12.47 -7.83
CA GLY A 253 16.95 -12.02 -9.16
C GLY A 253 16.46 -13.19 -10.00
N VAL A 254 15.38 -12.96 -10.75
CA VAL A 254 14.72 -14.00 -11.55
C VAL A 254 15.33 -14.09 -12.94
N PHE A 255 15.75 -12.96 -13.51
CA PHE A 255 16.24 -12.87 -14.88
C PHE A 255 17.74 -12.52 -14.89
N PRO A 256 18.64 -13.49 -15.20
CA PRO A 256 20.09 -13.24 -15.21
C PRO A 256 20.57 -12.18 -16.18
N ALA A 257 19.78 -11.91 -17.25
CA ALA A 257 20.08 -10.90 -18.27
C ALA A 257 19.30 -9.59 -18.06
N GLU A 258 18.60 -9.45 -16.94
CA GLU A 258 17.83 -8.25 -16.68
C GLU A 258 18.74 -7.04 -16.46
N ALA A 259 18.43 -5.94 -17.10
CA ALA A 259 19.19 -4.71 -16.95
C ALA A 259 19.08 -4.21 -15.51
N HIS A 260 20.21 -4.03 -14.86
CA HIS A 260 20.29 -3.37 -13.56
C HIS A 260 20.17 -1.85 -13.77
N THR A 261 19.27 -1.22 -13.05
CA THR A 261 18.95 0.19 -13.24
C THR A 261 18.62 0.87 -11.91
N VAL A 262 18.58 2.20 -11.92
CA VAL A 262 18.04 3.03 -10.84
C VAL A 262 16.75 3.76 -11.28
N ALA A 263 16.11 3.27 -12.33
CA ALA A 263 14.86 3.77 -12.87
C ALA A 263 13.63 3.08 -12.23
N GLY A 264 12.46 3.28 -12.77
CA GLY A 264 11.21 2.70 -12.27
C GLY A 264 11.30 1.19 -11.97
N ARG A 265 10.65 0.73 -10.94
CA ARG A 265 10.69 -0.60 -10.33
C ARG A 265 11.95 -0.91 -9.49
N THR A 266 12.95 0.00 -9.45
CA THR A 266 14.17 -0.16 -8.63
C THR A 266 14.52 1.09 -7.83
N ASP A 267 14.09 2.26 -8.29
CA ASP A 267 14.40 3.60 -7.82
C ASP A 267 14.25 3.79 -6.30
N SER A 268 13.06 3.58 -5.77
CA SER A 268 12.75 3.81 -4.36
C SER A 268 13.48 2.86 -3.40
N PHE A 269 13.95 1.70 -3.84
CA PHE A 269 14.81 0.85 -3.02
C PHE A 269 16.08 1.58 -2.58
N TYR A 270 16.80 2.18 -3.53
CA TYR A 270 18.05 2.90 -3.25
C TYR A 270 17.81 4.15 -2.40
N GLU A 271 16.72 4.87 -2.67
CA GLU A 271 16.29 6.01 -1.85
C GLU A 271 16.02 5.59 -0.41
N CYS A 272 15.27 4.51 -0.23
CA CYS A 272 14.87 4.01 1.09
C CYS A 272 16.03 3.43 1.88
N LEU A 273 17.05 2.84 1.24
CA LEU A 273 18.29 2.46 1.92
C LEU A 273 18.98 3.67 2.54
N LEU A 274 19.12 4.77 1.79
CA LEU A 274 19.69 6.01 2.30
C LEU A 274 18.83 6.63 3.41
N LYS A 275 17.52 6.68 3.22
CA LYS A 275 16.58 7.22 4.22
C LYS A 275 16.63 6.41 5.53
N ALA A 276 16.63 5.08 5.44
CA ALA A 276 16.75 4.20 6.62
C ALA A 276 18.07 4.41 7.37
N TRP A 277 19.19 4.56 6.65
CA TRP A 277 20.48 4.86 7.27
C TRP A 277 20.48 6.21 7.97
N LEU A 278 19.90 7.26 7.38
CA LEU A 278 19.79 8.59 7.98
C LEU A 278 18.93 8.58 9.25
N LEU A 279 17.80 7.85 9.23
CA LEU A 279 16.90 7.73 10.38
C LEU A 279 17.58 7.02 11.56
N ARG A 280 18.31 5.94 11.32
CA ARG A 280 19.07 5.22 12.35
C ARG A 280 20.15 6.11 13.00
N ARG A 281 20.87 6.92 12.21
CA ARG A 281 21.88 7.83 12.73
C ARG A 281 21.32 8.97 13.59
N LYS A 282 20.15 9.49 13.25
CA LYS A 282 19.49 10.56 14.02
C LYS A 282 18.84 10.06 15.28
N GLY A 283 18.46 8.78 15.37
CA GLY A 283 17.84 8.17 16.53
C GLY A 283 18.78 7.86 17.69
N GLY A 284 20.09 8.05 17.56
CA GLY A 284 21.06 7.96 18.67
C GLY A 284 21.15 6.58 19.33
N ALA A 285 20.77 5.51 18.67
CA ALA A 285 21.04 4.15 19.14
C ALA A 285 22.32 3.60 18.49
N PRO A 286 23.14 2.86 19.24
CA PRO A 286 24.42 2.34 18.79
C PRO A 286 24.28 1.33 17.65
#